data_a15db82a778272d088d7958201642d34
#
_entry.id   a15db82a778272d088d7958201642d34
#
_cell.length_a   1.000
_cell.length_b   1.000
_cell.length_c   1.000
_cell.angle_alpha   90.00
_cell.angle_beta   90.00
_cell.angle_gamma   90.00
#
_symmetry.space_group_name_H-M   'P 1'
#
loop_
_entity.id
_entity.type
_entity.pdbx_description
1 polymer ?
#
loop_
_entity_poly.entity_id
_entity_poly.type
_entity_poly.pdbx_seq_one_letter_code
_entity_poly.pdbx_strand_id
1 'polypeptide(L)'
;MFSTSFPEKSVISRITAKMLIEVEAVRFSAKDPFKFTSGWASPVYIDCRKLISYPRVRHTLMDFAASEITRNIGFESIDSIAGGETAG
;
A
#
# COMPACT_ATOMS: atom_id res chain seq x y z
N MET A 1 -22.93 -16.79 -7.31
CA MET A 1 -23.09 -15.59 -6.51
C MET A 1 -21.75 -14.95 -6.28
N PHE A 2 -21.65 -13.68 -6.54
CA PHE A 2 -20.36 -13.03 -6.60
C PHE A 2 -20.05 -12.10 -5.44
N SER A 3 -21.00 -11.88 -4.57
CA SER A 3 -20.86 -10.94 -3.47
C SER A 3 -19.71 -11.26 -2.53
N THR A 4 -19.28 -12.52 -2.50
CA THR A 4 -18.22 -12.97 -1.60
C THR A 4 -16.83 -12.80 -2.18
N SER A 5 -16.75 -12.32 -3.43
CA SER A 5 -15.45 -12.21 -4.10
C SER A 5 -14.58 -11.07 -3.60
N PHE A 6 -15.15 -10.11 -2.90
CA PHE A 6 -14.38 -8.98 -2.37
C PHE A 6 -13.93 -9.28 -0.94
N PRO A 7 -12.61 -9.19 -0.66
CA PRO A 7 -12.13 -9.42 0.69
C PRO A 7 -12.60 -8.31 1.64
N GLU A 8 -12.77 -8.67 2.90
CA GLU A 8 -13.15 -7.71 3.92
C GLU A 8 -12.00 -6.76 4.23
N LYS A 9 -12.35 -5.56 4.67
CA LYS A 9 -11.37 -4.53 5.00
C LYS A 9 -10.35 -4.99 6.03
N SER A 10 -10.78 -5.73 7.04
CA SER A 10 -9.89 -6.26 8.07
C SER A 10 -8.87 -7.24 7.49
N VAL A 11 -9.27 -8.05 6.54
CA VAL A 11 -8.38 -9.00 5.86
C VAL A 11 -7.36 -8.24 5.02
N ILE A 12 -7.81 -7.24 4.27
CA ILE A 12 -6.93 -6.40 3.44
C ILE A 12 -5.88 -5.72 4.31
N SER A 13 -6.30 -5.13 5.42
CA SER A 13 -5.39 -4.43 6.33
C SER A 13 -4.32 -5.36 6.88
N ARG A 14 -4.72 -6.55 7.32
CA ARG A 14 -3.79 -7.51 7.91
C ARG A 14 -2.78 -8.02 6.89
N ILE A 15 -3.25 -8.41 5.71
CA ILE A 15 -2.37 -8.93 4.67
C ILE A 15 -1.43 -7.85 4.16
N THR A 16 -1.94 -6.63 3.97
CA THR A 16 -1.11 -5.51 3.52
C THR A 16 -0.01 -5.20 4.52
N ALA A 17 -0.34 -5.12 5.80
CA ALA A 17 0.65 -4.86 6.83
C ALA A 17 1.73 -5.94 6.87
N LYS A 18 1.32 -7.20 6.74
CA LYS A 18 2.25 -8.32 6.72
C LYS A 18 3.19 -8.25 5.52
N MET A 19 2.67 -7.94 4.34
CA MET A 19 3.49 -7.83 3.15
C MET A 19 4.49 -6.67 3.24
N LEU A 20 4.06 -5.53 3.77
CA LEU A 20 4.95 -4.38 3.94
C LEU A 20 6.13 -4.69 4.86
N ILE A 21 5.87 -5.45 5.91
CA ILE A 21 6.93 -5.86 6.84
C ILE A 21 7.85 -6.90 6.18
N GLU A 22 7.30 -7.86 5.48
CA GLU A 22 8.08 -8.93 4.84
C GLU A 22 9.05 -8.40 3.78
N VAL A 23 8.64 -7.39 3.01
CA VAL A 23 9.52 -6.81 1.99
C VAL A 23 10.35 -5.66 2.53
N GLU A 24 10.28 -5.42 3.84
CA GLU A 24 11.03 -4.35 4.50
C GLU A 24 10.72 -2.95 3.96
N ALA A 25 9.49 -2.74 3.51
CA ALA A 25 9.02 -1.42 3.12
C ALA A 25 8.80 -0.53 4.35
N VAL A 26 8.61 -1.15 5.50
CA VAL A 26 8.54 -0.46 6.79
C VAL A 26 9.77 -0.85 7.60
N ARG A 27 10.54 0.13 8.01
CA ARG A 27 11.77 -0.08 8.77
C ARG A 27 11.68 0.60 10.12
N PHE A 28 12.27 -0.05 11.12
CA PHE A 28 12.27 0.46 12.49
C PHE A 28 13.70 0.61 12.97
N SER A 29 14.01 1.76 13.57
CA SER A 29 15.32 1.99 14.19
C SER A 29 15.16 2.92 15.37
N ALA A 30 15.04 2.36 16.57
CA ALA A 30 14.88 3.14 17.79
C ALA A 30 16.19 3.79 18.25
N LYS A 31 17.32 3.11 18.02
CA LYS A 31 18.63 3.62 18.48
C LYS A 31 19.19 4.68 17.54
N ASP A 32 18.90 4.56 16.25
CA ASP A 32 19.46 5.42 15.20
C ASP A 32 18.31 5.91 14.33
N PRO A 33 17.55 6.90 14.78
CA PRO A 33 16.37 7.35 14.03
C PRO A 33 16.70 7.80 12.61
N PHE A 34 15.79 7.53 11.69
CA PHE A 34 15.91 8.00 10.33
C PHE A 34 15.73 9.51 10.28
N LYS A 35 16.65 10.19 9.59
CA LYS A 35 16.57 11.64 9.42
C LYS A 35 15.98 11.96 8.05
N PHE A 36 14.98 12.82 8.03
CA PHE A 36 14.33 13.26 6.80
C PHE A 36 14.91 14.57 6.31
N THR A 37 14.72 14.86 5.03
CA THR A 37 15.16 16.13 4.45
C THR A 37 14.51 17.34 5.12
N SER A 38 13.36 17.15 5.74
CA SER A 38 12.67 18.20 6.51
C SER A 38 13.36 18.56 7.82
N GLY A 39 14.36 17.78 8.23
CA GLY A 39 15.04 17.96 9.51
C GLY A 39 14.45 17.15 10.65
N TRP A 40 13.29 16.54 10.45
CA TRP A 40 12.68 15.69 11.47
C TRP A 40 13.33 14.32 11.48
N ALA A 41 13.29 13.66 12.64
CA ALA A 41 13.79 12.30 12.80
C ALA A 41 12.66 11.40 13.25
N SER A 42 12.68 10.13 12.85
CA SER A 42 11.67 9.17 13.22
C SER A 42 12.31 7.79 13.42
N PRO A 43 11.83 6.99 14.39
CA PRO A 43 12.27 5.61 14.51
C PRO A 43 11.66 4.69 13.44
N VAL A 44 10.76 5.21 12.62
CA VAL A 44 10.08 4.44 11.57
C VAL A 44 10.29 5.12 10.23
N TYR A 45 10.59 4.32 9.21
CA TYR A 45 10.68 4.78 7.83
C TYR A 45 9.84 3.86 6.95
N ILE A 46 9.01 4.45 6.08
CA ILE A 46 8.17 3.72 5.16
C ILE A 46 8.57 4.05 3.73
N ASP A 47 8.89 3.03 2.94
CA ASP A 47 9.28 3.17 1.55
C ASP A 47 8.38 2.31 0.67
N CYS A 48 7.27 2.88 0.22
CA CYS A 48 6.32 2.18 -0.63
C CYS A 48 6.84 1.92 -2.04
N ARG A 49 7.85 2.66 -2.50
CA ARG A 49 8.45 2.44 -3.82
C ARG A 49 9.13 1.09 -3.91
N LYS A 50 9.51 0.52 -2.78
CA LYS A 50 10.08 -0.82 -2.73
C LYS A 50 9.13 -1.87 -3.27
N LEU A 51 7.84 -1.62 -3.18
CA LEU A 51 6.81 -2.55 -3.64
C LEU A 51 6.86 -2.80 -5.14
N ILE A 52 7.40 -1.85 -5.91
CA ILE A 52 7.53 -1.99 -7.36
C ILE A 52 8.43 -3.18 -7.71
N SER A 53 9.42 -3.46 -6.89
CA SER A 53 10.37 -4.56 -7.11
C SER A 53 9.82 -5.94 -6.78
N TYR A 54 8.63 -6.02 -6.20
CA TYR A 54 8.02 -7.28 -5.79
C TYR A 54 6.70 -7.49 -6.53
N PRO A 55 6.73 -8.11 -7.72
CA PRO A 55 5.55 -8.21 -8.58
C PRO A 55 4.34 -8.86 -7.91
N ARG A 56 4.54 -9.89 -7.10
CA ARG A 56 3.42 -10.56 -6.42
C ARG A 56 2.76 -9.66 -5.38
N VAL A 57 3.57 -8.95 -4.60
CA VAL A 57 3.06 -8.01 -3.60
C VAL A 57 2.33 -6.87 -4.30
N ARG A 58 2.95 -6.29 -5.32
CA ARG A 58 2.37 -5.20 -6.09
C ARG A 58 1.02 -5.61 -6.68
N HIS A 59 0.97 -6.78 -7.31
CA HIS A 59 -0.25 -7.29 -7.93
C HIS A 59 -1.36 -7.47 -6.89
N THR A 60 -1.04 -8.07 -5.75
CA THR A 60 -2.01 -8.29 -4.68
C THR A 60 -2.56 -6.97 -4.16
N LEU A 61 -1.70 -5.97 -3.96
CA LEU A 61 -2.13 -4.67 -3.48
C LEU A 61 -3.00 -3.96 -4.51
N MET A 62 -2.69 -4.10 -5.79
CA MET A 62 -3.52 -3.52 -6.85
C MET A 62 -4.89 -4.19 -6.91
N ASP A 63 -4.95 -5.50 -6.71
CA ASP A 63 -6.22 -6.22 -6.63
C ASP A 63 -7.06 -5.72 -5.44
N PHE A 64 -6.42 -5.52 -4.30
CA PHE A 64 -7.11 -4.96 -3.13
C PHE A 64 -7.64 -3.56 -3.42
N ALA A 65 -6.83 -2.72 -4.05
CA ALA A 65 -7.25 -1.36 -4.39
C ALA A 65 -8.44 -1.38 -5.36
N ALA A 66 -8.39 -2.23 -6.37
CA ALA A 66 -9.49 -2.37 -7.32
C ALA A 66 -10.76 -2.86 -6.64
N SER A 67 -10.64 -3.81 -5.70
CA SER A 67 -11.78 -4.30 -4.94
C SER A 67 -12.42 -3.22 -4.09
N GLU A 68 -11.60 -2.40 -3.43
CA GLU A 68 -12.10 -1.30 -2.60
C GLU A 68 -12.81 -0.24 -3.42
N ILE A 69 -12.26 0.10 -4.59
CA ILE A 69 -12.88 1.06 -5.48
C ILE A 69 -14.22 0.52 -5.99
N THR A 70 -14.26 -0.75 -6.40
CA THR A 70 -15.47 -1.38 -6.92
C THR A 70 -16.55 -1.46 -5.85
N ARG A 71 -16.17 -1.79 -4.62
CA ARG A 71 -17.11 -1.94 -3.51
C ARG A 71 -17.68 -0.61 -3.05
N ASN A 72 -16.84 0.39 -2.91
CA ASN A 72 -17.22 1.63 -2.22
C ASN A 72 -17.60 2.76 -3.16
N ILE A 73 -17.06 2.80 -4.36
CA ILE A 73 -17.24 3.92 -5.29
C ILE A 73 -17.92 3.48 -6.58
N GLY A 74 -17.44 2.37 -7.16
CA GLY A 74 -17.84 1.92 -8.47
C GLY A 74 -17.02 2.57 -9.57
N PHE A 75 -16.63 1.78 -10.56
CA PHE A 75 -15.79 2.27 -11.65
C PHE A 75 -16.50 3.29 -12.53
N GLU A 76 -17.81 3.19 -12.65
CA GLU A 76 -18.59 4.09 -13.48
C GLU A 76 -18.57 5.54 -13.01
N SER A 77 -18.23 5.74 -11.73
CA SER A 77 -18.13 7.08 -11.14
C SER A 77 -16.80 7.76 -11.39
N ILE A 78 -15.83 7.04 -11.94
CA ILE A 78 -14.47 7.55 -12.07
C ILE A 78 -14.22 7.97 -13.51
N ASP A 79 -13.87 9.24 -13.72
CA ASP A 79 -13.55 9.78 -15.04
C ASP A 79 -12.04 9.77 -15.31
N SER A 80 -11.22 9.96 -14.27
CA SER A 80 -9.78 9.96 -14.45
C SER A 80 -9.07 9.54 -13.17
N ILE A 81 -7.82 9.12 -13.33
CA ILE A 81 -6.96 8.71 -12.23
C ILE A 81 -5.65 9.47 -12.36
N ALA A 82 -5.14 9.96 -11.24
CA ALA A 82 -3.89 10.69 -11.21
C ALA A 82 -2.94 10.06 -10.19
N GLY A 83 -1.66 10.15 -10.47
CA GLY A 83 -0.63 9.65 -9.57
C GLY A 83 0.59 10.54 -9.58
N GLY A 84 1.42 10.42 -8.56
CA GLY A 84 2.68 11.13 -8.51
C GLY A 84 3.63 10.65 -9.59
N GLU A 85 4.40 11.55 -10.18
CA GLU A 85 5.28 11.20 -11.30
C GLU A 85 6.46 10.31 -10.90
N THR A 86 6.77 10.21 -9.61
CA THR A 86 7.91 9.41 -9.14
C THR A 86 7.71 7.92 -9.39
N ALA A 87 6.50 7.44 -9.20
CA ALA A 87 6.17 6.02 -9.30
C ALA A 87 4.78 5.78 -9.89
N GLY A 88 4.15 6.83 -10.33
CA GLY A 88 2.79 6.76 -10.86
C GLY A 88 2.62 6.11 -12.22
#